data_203f6391bd150de124f56945453fd0bc
#
_entry.id   203f6391bd150de124f56945453fd0bc
#
_cell.length_a   1.000
_cell.length_b   1.000
_cell.length_c   1.000
_cell.angle_alpha   90.00
_cell.angle_beta   90.00
_cell.angle_gamma   90.00
#
_symmetry.space_group_name_H-M   'P 1'
#
loop_
_entity.id
_entity.type
_entity.pdbx_description
1 polymer ?
#
loop_
_entity_poly.entity_id
_entity_poly.type
_entity_poly.pdbx_seq_one_letter_code
_entity_poly.pdbx_strand_id
1 'polypeptide(L)'
;MALIYHKIYKIDKDQDNAVAENFENQQNIEEYVQQVIEKHRSKYEREYKFIDNELTAKTYVANIFNNESRDEACKAMADRLLEKEKAANLKIRHLGISIPQSILIIAIDQINDNEVHLFFIKADYDQYIKSGSGNKEKGLPANRKIFKSCLFISKKNEDQYIVEQIMSHDENNQRSDAVYWYKEFLDLEELTSDEKNTKTAYSAIKKKLLDEIKKKSKQDYFTLRNIIIGYFRRTAEFDIDELAERSIDTYQPFNRELDMHKIAEQMKKLPEKFKFDRKFNLVPNTITDKFMDSINLTNDIELRIKQEILGIDNIIKAGIDAGDKKFIKIYSEDGYKYAEGLNRQ
;
A
#
# COMPACT_ATOMS: atom_id res chain seq x y z
N MET A 1 -8.51 -10.51 23.14
CA MET A 1 -7.17 -10.56 22.55
C MET A 1 -6.17 -10.69 23.68
N ALA A 2 -5.25 -11.61 23.59
CA ALA A 2 -4.27 -11.83 24.65
C ALA A 2 -2.92 -12.25 24.03
N LEU A 3 -1.86 -11.54 24.36
CA LEU A 3 -0.50 -11.93 24.00
C LEU A 3 -0.16 -13.23 24.76
N ILE A 4 0.00 -14.33 24.02
CA ILE A 4 0.25 -15.65 24.61
C ILE A 4 1.70 -16.10 24.49
N TYR A 5 2.47 -15.45 23.63
CA TYR A 5 3.90 -15.72 23.44
C TYR A 5 4.60 -14.52 22.82
N HIS A 6 5.84 -14.29 23.22
CA HIS A 6 6.74 -13.36 22.53
C HIS A 6 8.20 -13.74 22.75
N LYS A 7 9.03 -13.39 21.76
CA LYS A 7 10.50 -13.41 21.82
C LYS A 7 11.05 -12.21 21.08
N ILE A 8 12.13 -11.64 21.60
CA ILE A 8 12.84 -10.54 20.97
C ILE A 8 14.28 -10.98 20.73
N TYR A 9 14.73 -10.85 19.49
CA TYR A 9 16.10 -11.18 19.10
C TYR A 9 16.83 -9.93 18.63
N LYS A 10 18.06 -9.76 19.09
CA LYS A 10 19.01 -8.81 18.53
C LYS A 10 19.56 -9.36 17.22
N ILE A 11 19.45 -8.55 16.17
CA ILE A 11 19.99 -8.83 14.84
C ILE A 11 21.16 -7.90 14.61
N ASP A 12 22.36 -8.47 14.65
CA ASP A 12 23.61 -7.74 14.56
C ASP A 12 24.54 -8.44 13.57
N LYS A 13 24.74 -7.81 12.41
CA LYS A 13 25.55 -8.36 11.31
C LYS A 13 26.99 -8.69 11.70
N ASP A 14 27.50 -8.10 12.79
CA ASP A 14 28.85 -8.32 13.30
C ASP A 14 28.93 -9.55 14.24
N GLN A 15 27.78 -10.21 14.50
CA GLN A 15 27.66 -11.45 15.26
C GLN A 15 27.41 -12.65 14.36
N ASP A 16 27.80 -13.86 14.78
CA ASP A 16 27.59 -15.08 13.99
C ASP A 16 26.13 -15.53 14.03
N ASN A 17 25.45 -15.35 15.15
CA ASN A 17 24.08 -15.77 15.36
C ASN A 17 23.24 -14.61 15.98
N ALA A 18 21.94 -14.63 15.74
CA ALA A 18 21.01 -13.76 16.43
C ALA A 18 20.99 -14.11 17.92
N VAL A 19 20.85 -13.11 18.78
CA VAL A 19 20.91 -13.30 20.25
C VAL A 19 19.54 -12.94 20.85
N ALA A 20 18.96 -13.87 21.62
CA ALA A 20 17.73 -13.57 22.34
C ALA A 20 18.00 -12.50 23.41
N GLU A 21 17.16 -11.47 23.44
CA GLU A 21 17.18 -10.45 24.47
C GLU A 21 16.49 -10.96 25.73
N ASN A 22 17.15 -10.80 26.86
CA ASN A 22 16.57 -11.14 28.17
C ASN A 22 16.31 -9.84 28.96
N PHE A 23 15.11 -9.72 29.46
CA PHE A 23 14.67 -8.52 30.18
C PHE A 23 14.35 -8.85 31.63
N GLU A 24 14.77 -7.99 32.55
CA GLU A 24 14.47 -8.16 33.98
C GLU A 24 12.99 -7.92 34.27
N ASN A 25 12.38 -6.95 33.61
CA ASN A 25 10.95 -6.61 33.77
C ASN A 25 10.13 -7.14 32.59
N GLN A 26 9.61 -8.36 32.74
CA GLN A 26 8.80 -9.01 31.70
C GLN A 26 7.49 -8.28 31.45
N GLN A 27 6.82 -7.73 32.46
CA GLN A 27 5.56 -7.02 32.29
C GLN A 27 5.71 -5.79 31.37
N ASN A 28 6.75 -4.99 31.56
CA ASN A 28 6.99 -3.83 30.71
C ASN A 28 7.25 -4.24 29.25
N ILE A 29 7.88 -5.40 29.03
CA ILE A 29 8.14 -5.92 27.69
C ILE A 29 6.85 -6.44 27.07
N GLU A 30 6.01 -7.14 27.79
CA GLU A 30 4.70 -7.56 27.31
C GLU A 30 3.83 -6.38 26.88
N GLU A 31 3.75 -5.33 27.72
CA GLU A 31 3.05 -4.09 27.40
C GLU A 31 3.63 -3.41 26.15
N TYR A 32 4.96 -3.37 26.03
CA TYR A 32 5.64 -2.83 24.84
C TYR A 32 5.29 -3.62 23.59
N VAL A 33 5.36 -4.96 23.63
CA VAL A 33 5.04 -5.82 22.49
C VAL A 33 3.57 -5.66 22.07
N GLN A 34 2.64 -5.58 23.02
CA GLN A 34 1.23 -5.33 22.76
C GLN A 34 1.00 -3.98 22.06
N GLN A 35 1.62 -2.91 22.54
CA GLN A 35 1.53 -1.59 21.88
C GLN A 35 2.07 -1.62 20.44
N VAL A 36 3.16 -2.34 20.22
CA VAL A 36 3.75 -2.54 18.90
C VAL A 36 2.78 -3.29 17.98
N ILE A 37 2.18 -4.38 18.43
CA ILE A 37 1.20 -5.17 17.69
C ILE A 37 -0.01 -4.32 17.31
N GLU A 38 -0.60 -3.60 18.26
CA GLU A 38 -1.77 -2.76 18.02
C GLU A 38 -1.50 -1.67 16.98
N LYS A 39 -0.34 -1.02 17.06
CA LYS A 39 0.08 -0.01 16.10
C LYS A 39 0.20 -0.57 14.67
N HIS A 40 0.55 -1.84 14.53
CA HIS A 40 0.75 -2.48 13.23
C HIS A 40 -0.48 -3.21 12.69
N ARG A 41 -1.43 -3.57 13.54
CA ARG A 41 -2.62 -4.34 13.17
C ARG A 41 -3.47 -3.71 12.05
N SER A 42 -3.49 -2.39 11.96
CA SER A 42 -4.25 -1.64 10.94
C SER A 42 -3.45 -1.26 9.70
N LYS A 43 -2.16 -1.61 9.64
CA LYS A 43 -1.24 -1.12 8.59
C LYS A 43 -1.03 -2.11 7.43
N TYR A 44 -1.63 -3.29 7.49
CA TYR A 44 -1.42 -4.30 6.47
C TYR A 44 -2.24 -4.00 5.21
N GLU A 45 -1.56 -3.86 4.10
CA GLU A 45 -2.12 -3.33 2.85
C GLU A 45 -2.05 -4.32 1.69
N ARG A 46 -1.19 -5.37 1.81
CA ARG A 46 -0.94 -6.34 0.75
C ARG A 46 -0.93 -7.77 1.27
N GLU A 47 -1.55 -8.67 0.48
CA GLU A 47 -1.61 -10.09 0.79
C GLU A 47 -0.51 -10.89 0.08
N TYR A 48 -0.01 -11.91 0.77
CA TYR A 48 1.07 -12.78 0.32
C TYR A 48 0.69 -14.25 0.46
N LYS A 49 1.44 -15.12 -0.20
CA LYS A 49 1.41 -16.57 -0.02
C LYS A 49 2.83 -17.12 0.03
N PHE A 50 3.01 -18.31 0.60
CA PHE A 50 4.29 -19.00 0.54
C PHE A 50 4.63 -19.40 -0.89
N ILE A 51 5.92 -19.34 -1.23
CA ILE A 51 6.45 -19.89 -2.48
C ILE A 51 6.44 -21.40 -2.35
N ASP A 52 5.74 -22.10 -3.26
CA ASP A 52 5.46 -23.55 -3.11
C ASP A 52 6.71 -24.43 -3.03
N ASN A 53 7.84 -24.00 -3.62
CA ASN A 53 9.09 -24.75 -3.64
C ASN A 53 9.98 -24.48 -2.42
N GLU A 54 9.63 -23.50 -1.57
CA GLU A 54 10.41 -23.10 -0.43
C GLU A 54 9.72 -23.54 0.86
N LEU A 55 10.28 -24.54 1.52
CA LEU A 55 9.65 -25.13 2.71
C LEU A 55 10.14 -24.53 4.03
N THR A 56 11.27 -23.80 4.03
CA THR A 56 11.99 -23.45 5.27
C THR A 56 11.18 -22.52 6.18
N ALA A 57 10.80 -21.34 5.69
CA ALA A 57 10.05 -20.39 6.51
C ALA A 57 8.64 -20.91 6.83
N LYS A 58 7.96 -21.57 5.89
CA LYS A 58 6.65 -22.18 6.09
C LYS A 58 6.67 -23.20 7.22
N THR A 59 7.70 -24.06 7.25
CA THR A 59 7.85 -25.08 8.31
C THR A 59 8.08 -24.44 9.67
N TYR A 60 8.96 -23.42 9.77
CA TYR A 60 9.20 -22.74 11.04
C TYR A 60 7.95 -21.99 11.52
N VAL A 61 7.22 -21.32 10.63
CA VAL A 61 5.95 -20.65 10.98
C VAL A 61 4.94 -21.65 11.52
N ALA A 62 4.78 -22.82 10.88
CA ALA A 62 3.89 -23.88 11.36
C ALA A 62 4.31 -24.40 12.75
N ASN A 63 5.60 -24.64 12.98
CA ASN A 63 6.12 -25.09 14.29
C ASN A 63 5.89 -24.04 15.39
N ILE A 64 6.03 -22.75 15.05
CA ILE A 64 5.76 -21.66 16.00
C ILE A 64 4.27 -21.66 16.40
N PHE A 65 3.35 -21.82 15.46
CA PHE A 65 1.92 -21.86 15.75
C PHE A 65 1.55 -23.10 16.60
N ASN A 66 2.02 -24.26 16.19
CA ASN A 66 1.62 -25.54 16.79
C ASN A 66 2.44 -25.91 18.02
N ASN A 67 3.29 -25.02 18.51
CA ASN A 67 4.15 -25.21 19.69
C ASN A 67 5.14 -26.39 19.55
N GLU A 68 5.42 -26.80 18.33
CA GLU A 68 6.42 -27.83 18.04
C GLU A 68 7.78 -27.17 17.96
N SER A 69 8.64 -27.41 18.96
CA SER A 69 9.96 -26.77 19.05
C SER A 69 9.89 -25.24 18.78
N ARG A 70 8.92 -24.56 19.40
CA ARG A 70 8.61 -23.15 19.12
C ARG A 70 9.84 -22.25 19.29
N ASP A 71 10.57 -22.40 20.39
CA ASP A 71 11.73 -21.57 20.68
C ASP A 71 12.87 -21.80 19.67
N GLU A 72 13.09 -23.04 19.25
CA GLU A 72 14.06 -23.40 18.20
C GLU A 72 13.65 -22.83 16.84
N ALA A 73 12.36 -22.90 16.50
CA ALA A 73 11.85 -22.34 15.26
C ALA A 73 11.96 -20.81 15.26
N CYS A 74 11.65 -20.14 16.36
CA CYS A 74 11.86 -18.69 16.51
C CYS A 74 13.34 -18.30 16.35
N LYS A 75 14.25 -19.08 16.98
CA LYS A 75 15.69 -18.86 16.87
C LYS A 75 16.18 -19.05 15.44
N ALA A 76 15.73 -20.12 14.76
CA ALA A 76 16.09 -20.38 13.37
C ALA A 76 15.62 -19.26 12.45
N MET A 77 14.41 -18.70 12.67
CA MET A 77 13.94 -17.55 11.93
C MET A 77 14.78 -16.29 12.21
N ALA A 78 15.20 -16.07 13.46
CA ALA A 78 16.06 -14.94 13.78
C ALA A 78 17.45 -15.06 13.13
N ASP A 79 18.05 -16.24 13.13
CA ASP A 79 19.33 -16.52 12.46
C ASP A 79 19.20 -16.37 10.94
N ARG A 80 18.10 -16.83 10.38
CA ARG A 80 17.82 -16.65 8.95
C ARG A 80 17.71 -15.16 8.59
N LEU A 81 17.04 -14.33 9.38
CA LEU A 81 17.00 -12.89 9.15
C LEU A 81 18.41 -12.28 9.17
N LEU A 82 19.22 -12.62 10.16
CA LEU A 82 20.60 -12.18 10.27
C LEU A 82 21.43 -12.55 9.02
N GLU A 83 21.29 -13.78 8.53
CA GLU A 83 21.95 -14.23 7.30
C GLU A 83 21.55 -13.38 6.09
N LYS A 84 20.24 -13.13 5.90
CA LYS A 84 19.75 -12.31 4.78
C LYS A 84 20.17 -10.84 4.91
N GLU A 85 20.23 -10.29 6.11
CA GLU A 85 20.75 -8.94 6.33
C GLU A 85 22.26 -8.84 6.06
N LYS A 86 23.04 -9.84 6.44
CA LYS A 86 24.47 -9.91 6.08
C LYS A 86 24.65 -9.91 4.55
N ALA A 87 23.88 -10.74 3.84
CA ALA A 87 23.93 -10.80 2.38
C ALA A 87 23.50 -9.48 1.73
N ALA A 88 22.43 -8.85 2.22
CA ALA A 88 21.97 -7.55 1.75
C ALA A 88 23.02 -6.44 2.02
N ASN A 89 23.61 -6.44 3.21
CA ASN A 89 24.65 -5.47 3.58
C ASN A 89 25.88 -5.55 2.67
N LEU A 90 26.27 -6.76 2.25
CA LEU A 90 27.37 -6.96 1.29
C LEU A 90 27.07 -6.32 -0.06
N LYS A 91 25.81 -6.39 -0.53
CA LYS A 91 25.37 -5.78 -1.81
C LYS A 91 25.44 -4.25 -1.79
N ILE A 92 25.20 -3.60 -0.65
CA ILE A 92 25.15 -2.12 -0.53
C ILE A 92 26.42 -1.49 0.03
N ARG A 93 27.37 -2.30 0.53
CA ARG A 93 28.60 -1.82 1.17
C ARG A 93 29.42 -0.90 0.27
N HIS A 94 29.42 -1.14 -1.04
CA HIS A 94 30.14 -0.32 -2.03
C HIS A 94 29.58 1.11 -2.14
N LEU A 95 28.35 1.36 -1.66
CA LEU A 95 27.70 2.68 -1.61
C LEU A 95 28.04 3.47 -0.34
N GLY A 96 28.91 2.93 0.55
CA GLY A 96 29.19 3.53 1.86
C GLY A 96 28.02 3.45 2.85
N ILE A 97 26.99 2.67 2.54
CA ILE A 97 25.80 2.47 3.37
C ILE A 97 25.95 1.15 4.13
N SER A 98 25.44 1.11 5.35
CA SER A 98 25.46 -0.09 6.19
C SER A 98 24.09 -0.27 6.84
N ILE A 99 23.59 -1.52 6.83
CA ILE A 99 22.35 -1.86 7.55
C ILE A 99 22.60 -1.69 9.04
N PRO A 100 21.79 -0.88 9.76
CA PRO A 100 21.93 -0.69 11.19
C PRO A 100 21.61 -1.97 11.96
N GLN A 101 22.05 -2.04 13.21
CA GLN A 101 21.66 -3.09 14.14
C GLN A 101 20.15 -2.98 14.43
N SER A 102 19.46 -4.10 14.40
CA SER A 102 18.00 -4.17 14.55
C SER A 102 17.56 -5.22 15.55
N ILE A 103 16.27 -5.25 15.85
CA ILE A 103 15.61 -6.31 16.60
C ILE A 103 14.59 -7.00 15.71
N LEU A 104 14.36 -8.29 15.98
CA LEU A 104 13.22 -9.05 15.49
C LEU A 104 12.33 -9.41 16.67
N ILE A 105 11.10 -8.94 16.67
CA ILE A 105 10.04 -9.33 17.60
C ILE A 105 9.22 -10.42 16.92
N ILE A 106 9.08 -11.57 17.57
CA ILE A 106 8.19 -12.67 17.19
C ILE A 106 7.15 -12.77 18.28
N ALA A 107 5.87 -12.61 17.95
CA ALA A 107 4.81 -12.56 18.95
C ALA A 107 3.54 -13.27 18.46
N ILE A 108 2.85 -13.96 19.36
CA ILE A 108 1.55 -14.61 19.09
C ILE A 108 0.49 -13.95 19.95
N ASP A 109 -0.55 -13.46 19.30
CA ASP A 109 -1.73 -12.89 19.93
C ASP A 109 -2.94 -13.78 19.69
N GLN A 110 -3.60 -14.23 20.75
CA GLN A 110 -4.82 -15.02 20.68
C GLN A 110 -6.03 -14.09 20.51
N ILE A 111 -6.71 -14.23 19.39
CA ILE A 111 -7.91 -13.43 19.07
C ILE A 111 -9.15 -14.06 19.69
N ASN A 112 -9.29 -15.37 19.53
CA ASN A 112 -10.34 -16.21 20.13
C ASN A 112 -9.86 -17.67 20.20
N ASP A 113 -10.73 -18.58 20.60
CA ASP A 113 -10.40 -20.02 20.78
C ASP A 113 -9.95 -20.70 19.48
N ASN A 114 -10.33 -20.16 18.33
CA ASN A 114 -10.07 -20.75 17.02
C ASN A 114 -9.12 -19.94 16.14
N GLU A 115 -8.68 -18.76 16.58
CA GLU A 115 -7.88 -17.86 15.75
C GLU A 115 -6.72 -17.26 16.55
N VAL A 116 -5.53 -17.41 16.00
CA VAL A 116 -4.29 -16.82 16.52
C VAL A 116 -3.55 -16.06 15.41
N HIS A 117 -2.90 -14.99 15.80
CA HIS A 117 -2.12 -14.11 14.93
C HIS A 117 -0.64 -14.19 15.33
N LEU A 118 0.23 -14.53 14.38
CA LEU A 118 1.67 -14.50 14.55
C LEU A 118 2.24 -13.27 13.85
N PHE A 119 3.02 -12.50 14.59
CA PHE A 119 3.69 -11.31 14.10
C PHE A 119 5.20 -11.53 14.03
N PHE A 120 5.79 -11.16 12.90
CA PHE A 120 7.21 -10.89 12.77
C PHE A 120 7.38 -9.39 12.57
N ILE A 121 8.08 -8.71 13.47
CA ILE A 121 8.25 -7.26 13.42
C ILE A 121 9.73 -6.93 13.55
N LYS A 122 10.26 -6.23 12.53
CA LYS A 122 11.63 -5.72 12.54
C LYS A 122 11.63 -4.24 12.88
N ALA A 123 12.45 -3.86 13.85
CA ALA A 123 12.66 -2.46 14.23
C ALA A 123 14.14 -2.20 14.52
N ASP A 124 14.59 -0.96 14.29
CA ASP A 124 15.95 -0.55 14.65
C ASP A 124 16.00 -0.11 16.11
N TYR A 125 17.16 -0.27 16.74
CA TYR A 125 17.39 0.28 18.08
C TYR A 125 17.34 1.82 18.05
N ASP A 126 16.72 2.39 19.07
CA ASP A 126 16.83 3.81 19.37
C ASP A 126 18.09 4.12 20.18
N GLN A 127 18.71 5.26 19.87
CA GLN A 127 19.76 5.82 20.69
C GLN A 127 19.20 6.95 21.55
N TYR A 128 19.43 6.88 22.85
CA TYR A 128 19.06 7.92 23.79
C TYR A 128 20.24 8.31 24.68
N ILE A 129 20.15 9.50 25.27
CA ILE A 129 21.12 9.98 26.28
C ILE A 129 20.52 9.71 27.63
N LYS A 130 21.19 8.88 28.42
CA LYS A 130 20.76 8.53 29.78
C LYS A 130 20.84 9.75 30.70
N SER A 131 19.72 10.08 31.35
CA SER A 131 19.66 11.15 32.35
C SER A 131 20.61 10.86 33.51
N GLY A 132 21.37 11.86 33.94
CA GLY A 132 22.33 11.78 35.04
C GLY A 132 23.75 11.38 34.64
N SER A 133 23.94 10.44 33.70
CA SER A 133 25.30 10.06 33.24
C SER A 133 25.73 10.76 31.94
N GLY A 134 24.77 11.23 31.15
CA GLY A 134 25.03 11.79 29.80
C GLY A 134 25.54 10.77 28.77
N ASN A 135 25.58 9.47 29.11
CA ASN A 135 26.04 8.43 28.23
C ASN A 135 24.99 8.13 27.13
N LYS A 136 25.48 7.81 25.92
CA LYS A 136 24.62 7.27 24.84
C LYS A 136 24.36 5.80 25.12
N GLU A 137 23.08 5.46 25.23
CA GLU A 137 22.62 4.08 25.37
C GLU A 137 21.71 3.71 24.20
N LYS A 138 21.59 2.41 23.91
CA LYS A 138 20.64 1.87 22.93
C LYS A 138 19.46 1.27 23.67
N GLY A 139 18.27 1.44 23.14
CA GLY A 139 17.05 0.87 23.72
C GLY A 139 16.05 0.45 22.64
N LEU A 140 15.00 -0.24 23.08
CA LEU A 140 13.90 -0.61 22.21
C LEU A 140 13.18 0.66 21.71
N PRO A 141 12.75 0.73 20.46
CA PRO A 141 12.12 1.92 19.90
C PRO A 141 10.72 2.13 20.49
N ALA A 142 10.58 3.11 21.39
CA ALA A 142 9.29 3.41 22.03
C ALA A 142 8.31 4.15 21.09
N ASN A 143 8.81 5.07 20.26
CA ASN A 143 7.97 5.97 19.46
C ASN A 143 8.35 6.05 17.95
N ARG A 144 9.31 5.25 17.49
CA ARG A 144 9.78 5.33 16.10
C ARG A 144 9.11 4.34 15.16
N LYS A 145 9.32 4.60 13.88
CA LYS A 145 8.84 3.78 12.77
C LYS A 145 9.36 2.36 12.90
N ILE A 146 8.45 1.41 12.90
CA ILE A 146 8.76 0.01 12.69
C ILE A 146 8.85 -0.17 11.19
N PHE A 147 10.03 -0.58 10.73
CA PHE A 147 10.32 -0.56 9.31
C PHE A 147 9.62 -1.69 8.54
N LYS A 148 9.51 -2.88 9.13
CA LYS A 148 8.98 -4.05 8.45
C LYS A 148 8.20 -4.93 9.41
N SER A 149 7.03 -5.39 8.96
CA SER A 149 6.24 -6.36 9.71
C SER A 149 5.54 -7.35 8.79
N CYS A 150 5.29 -8.55 9.31
CA CYS A 150 4.49 -9.57 8.66
C CYS A 150 3.53 -10.18 9.67
N LEU A 151 2.29 -10.32 9.27
CA LEU A 151 1.21 -10.93 10.03
C LEU A 151 0.78 -12.22 9.35
N PHE A 152 0.79 -13.31 10.09
CA PHE A 152 0.22 -14.57 9.71
C PHE A 152 -1.06 -14.80 10.52
N ILE A 153 -2.19 -14.89 9.86
CA ILE A 153 -3.49 -15.19 10.45
C ILE A 153 -3.72 -16.68 10.31
N SER A 154 -3.91 -17.36 11.42
CA SER A 154 -4.09 -18.80 11.45
C SER A 154 -5.37 -19.19 12.17
N LYS A 155 -6.07 -20.17 11.63
CA LYS A 155 -7.24 -20.76 12.26
C LYS A 155 -7.00 -22.21 12.64
N LYS A 156 -7.63 -22.60 13.72
CA LYS A 156 -7.59 -23.96 14.21
C LYS A 156 -8.41 -24.88 13.29
N ASN A 157 -7.76 -25.90 12.77
CA ASN A 157 -8.39 -26.98 12.04
C ASN A 157 -8.04 -28.29 12.76
N GLU A 158 -9.04 -28.94 13.34
CA GLU A 158 -8.85 -30.06 14.30
C GLU A 158 -7.92 -29.61 15.44
N ASP A 159 -6.74 -30.20 15.56
CA ASP A 159 -5.77 -29.92 16.62
C ASP A 159 -4.60 -29.03 16.16
N GLN A 160 -4.58 -28.57 14.90
CA GLN A 160 -3.47 -27.77 14.36
C GLN A 160 -3.94 -26.39 13.87
N TYR A 161 -3.08 -25.40 14.00
CA TYR A 161 -3.28 -24.09 13.40
C TYR A 161 -2.77 -24.07 11.96
N ILE A 162 -3.64 -23.67 11.03
CA ILE A 162 -3.32 -23.55 9.60
C ILE A 162 -3.34 -22.08 9.22
N VAL A 163 -2.30 -21.62 8.56
CA VAL A 163 -2.20 -20.23 8.05
C VAL A 163 -3.20 -20.06 6.91
N GLU A 164 -4.15 -19.15 7.07
CA GLU A 164 -5.16 -18.79 6.07
C GLU A 164 -4.80 -17.51 5.29
N GLN A 165 -4.16 -16.56 5.97
CA GLN A 165 -3.84 -15.28 5.37
C GLN A 165 -2.46 -14.80 5.82
N ILE A 166 -1.70 -14.21 4.91
CA ILE A 166 -0.40 -13.63 5.18
C ILE A 166 -0.41 -12.20 4.65
N MET A 167 -0.03 -11.27 5.49
CA MET A 167 0.00 -9.85 5.15
C MET A 167 1.34 -9.26 5.54
N SER A 168 1.92 -8.40 4.71
CA SER A 168 3.17 -7.71 5.01
C SER A 168 3.03 -6.21 4.85
N HIS A 169 3.83 -5.47 5.61
CA HIS A 169 3.91 -4.02 5.58
C HIS A 169 5.37 -3.58 5.67
N ASP A 170 5.74 -2.59 4.85
CA ASP A 170 7.04 -1.93 4.85
C ASP A 170 6.86 -0.42 4.85
N GLU A 171 7.25 0.27 5.95
CA GLU A 171 7.10 1.73 6.05
C GLU A 171 8.03 2.51 5.11
N ASN A 172 9.14 1.92 4.68
CA ASN A 172 10.12 2.61 3.83
C ASN A 172 9.77 2.57 2.34
N ASN A 173 8.81 1.74 1.93
CA ASN A 173 8.26 1.66 0.57
C ASN A 173 9.29 1.71 -0.59
N GLN A 174 10.56 1.42 -0.31
CA GLN A 174 11.58 1.35 -1.34
C GLN A 174 11.68 -0.07 -1.84
N ARG A 175 11.31 -0.26 -3.09
CA ARG A 175 11.15 -1.55 -3.79
C ARG A 175 12.29 -2.57 -3.58
N SER A 176 13.52 -2.12 -3.44
CA SER A 176 14.68 -3.01 -3.29
C SER A 176 14.79 -3.64 -1.91
N ASP A 177 14.35 -2.95 -0.88
CA ASP A 177 14.49 -3.39 0.51
C ASP A 177 13.38 -4.37 0.92
N ALA A 178 12.18 -4.22 0.36
CA ALA A 178 11.07 -5.11 0.65
C ALA A 178 11.31 -6.56 0.19
N VAL A 179 11.99 -6.75 -0.95
CA VAL A 179 12.21 -8.09 -1.54
C VAL A 179 12.97 -9.01 -0.60
N TYR A 180 14.02 -8.54 0.08
CA TYR A 180 14.75 -9.40 1.01
C TYR A 180 13.91 -9.80 2.22
N TRP A 181 12.97 -8.94 2.66
CA TRP A 181 12.11 -9.19 3.80
C TRP A 181 11.07 -10.28 3.51
N TYR A 182 10.21 -10.08 2.52
CA TYR A 182 9.14 -11.05 2.26
C TYR A 182 9.64 -12.26 1.45
N LYS A 183 10.47 -12.04 0.41
CA LYS A 183 10.87 -13.11 -0.50
C LYS A 183 12.05 -13.93 0.00
N GLU A 184 13.14 -13.27 0.44
CA GLU A 184 14.36 -13.99 0.82
C GLU A 184 14.32 -14.50 2.28
N PHE A 185 13.71 -13.71 3.20
CA PHE A 185 13.60 -14.08 4.61
C PHE A 185 12.39 -14.95 4.91
N LEU A 186 11.20 -14.57 4.42
CA LEU A 186 9.93 -15.23 4.76
C LEU A 186 9.45 -16.25 3.71
N ASP A 187 10.16 -16.42 2.59
CA ASP A 187 9.78 -17.28 1.46
C ASP A 187 8.37 -16.99 0.93
N LEU A 188 8.04 -15.70 0.80
CA LEU A 188 6.73 -15.23 0.35
C LEU A 188 6.77 -14.64 -1.06
N GLU A 189 5.66 -14.75 -1.76
CA GLU A 189 5.37 -14.00 -2.98
C GLU A 189 4.00 -13.34 -2.89
N GLU A 190 3.77 -12.30 -3.67
CA GLU A 190 2.51 -11.59 -3.67
C GLU A 190 1.36 -12.52 -4.12
N LEU A 191 0.26 -12.51 -3.37
CA LEU A 191 -0.94 -13.30 -3.71
C LEU A 191 -1.56 -12.84 -5.02
N THR A 192 -1.53 -11.53 -5.28
CA THR A 192 -2.07 -10.91 -6.48
C THR A 192 -1.00 -10.07 -7.15
N SER A 193 -0.74 -10.30 -8.44
CA SER A 193 0.24 -9.52 -9.19
C SER A 193 -0.18 -8.05 -9.34
N ASP A 194 0.80 -7.15 -9.44
CA ASP A 194 0.59 -5.71 -9.68
C ASP A 194 -0.28 -5.45 -10.92
N GLU A 195 -0.10 -6.24 -11.97
CA GLU A 195 -0.90 -6.14 -13.20
C GLU A 195 -2.38 -6.45 -12.95
N LYS A 196 -2.66 -7.55 -12.23
CA LYS A 196 -4.02 -7.95 -11.87
C LYS A 196 -4.66 -6.95 -10.93
N ASN A 197 -3.92 -6.48 -9.92
CA ASN A 197 -4.36 -5.44 -9.00
C ASN A 197 -4.72 -4.16 -9.76
N THR A 198 -3.86 -3.68 -10.67
CA THR A 198 -4.12 -2.48 -11.47
C THR A 198 -5.41 -2.59 -12.28
N LYS A 199 -5.61 -3.71 -12.98
CA LYS A 199 -6.82 -3.96 -13.78
C LYS A 199 -8.08 -4.02 -12.92
N THR A 200 -8.00 -4.73 -11.80
CA THR A 200 -9.15 -4.93 -10.90
C THR A 200 -9.55 -3.63 -10.22
N ALA A 201 -8.59 -2.89 -9.65
CA ALA A 201 -8.83 -1.62 -8.98
C ALA A 201 -9.46 -0.60 -9.95
N TYR A 202 -8.88 -0.42 -11.13
CA TYR A 202 -9.42 0.49 -12.14
C TYR A 202 -10.84 0.11 -12.57
N SER A 203 -11.08 -1.17 -12.84
CA SER A 203 -12.41 -1.68 -13.23
C SER A 203 -13.46 -1.49 -12.12
N ALA A 204 -13.07 -1.74 -10.86
CA ALA A 204 -13.95 -1.56 -9.71
C ALA A 204 -14.32 -0.08 -9.52
N ILE A 205 -13.36 0.83 -9.55
CA ILE A 205 -13.56 2.28 -9.43
C ILE A 205 -14.48 2.75 -10.57
N LYS A 206 -14.17 2.37 -11.82
CA LYS A 206 -14.98 2.75 -12.99
C LYS A 206 -16.42 2.31 -12.84
N LYS A 207 -16.66 1.02 -12.61
CA LYS A 207 -18.02 0.45 -12.59
C LYS A 207 -18.84 0.83 -11.38
N LYS A 208 -18.22 1.05 -10.22
CA LYS A 208 -18.94 1.26 -8.96
C LYS A 208 -19.06 2.72 -8.54
N LEU A 209 -18.15 3.56 -9.00
CA LEU A 209 -18.16 4.98 -8.66
C LEU A 209 -18.43 5.85 -9.89
N LEU A 210 -17.57 5.75 -10.91
CA LEU A 210 -17.68 6.64 -12.07
C LEU A 210 -18.97 6.45 -12.86
N ASP A 211 -19.43 5.22 -13.07
CA ASP A 211 -20.67 4.94 -13.81
C ASP A 211 -21.91 5.44 -13.04
N GLU A 212 -21.89 5.44 -11.71
CA GLU A 212 -22.96 6.03 -10.90
C GLU A 212 -22.93 7.57 -10.93
N ILE A 213 -21.76 8.17 -10.88
CA ILE A 213 -21.58 9.62 -11.05
C ILE A 213 -22.08 10.06 -12.43
N LYS A 214 -21.77 9.28 -13.48
CA LYS A 214 -22.20 9.57 -14.87
C LYS A 214 -23.71 9.68 -15.01
N LYS A 215 -24.49 8.88 -14.27
CA LYS A 215 -25.96 8.94 -14.27
C LYS A 215 -26.48 10.24 -13.70
N LYS A 216 -25.76 10.83 -12.73
CA LYS A 216 -26.17 12.05 -12.03
C LYS A 216 -25.60 13.32 -12.66
N SER A 217 -24.36 13.27 -13.15
CA SER A 217 -23.65 14.40 -13.74
C SER A 217 -22.58 13.92 -14.73
N LYS A 218 -22.79 14.19 -16.00
CA LYS A 218 -21.79 13.90 -17.05
C LYS A 218 -20.52 14.74 -16.85
N GLN A 219 -20.65 15.98 -16.41
CA GLN A 219 -19.53 16.90 -16.21
C GLN A 219 -18.61 16.41 -15.10
N ASP A 220 -19.18 16.06 -13.93
CA ASP A 220 -18.41 15.51 -12.81
C ASP A 220 -17.76 14.17 -13.16
N TYR A 221 -18.49 13.32 -13.89
CA TYR A 221 -17.94 12.08 -14.41
C TYR A 221 -16.67 12.29 -15.26
N PHE A 222 -16.70 13.22 -16.21
CA PHE A 222 -15.55 13.46 -17.08
C PHE A 222 -14.36 13.97 -16.29
N THR A 223 -14.57 14.92 -15.38
CA THR A 223 -13.50 15.47 -14.54
C THR A 223 -12.88 14.39 -13.65
N LEU A 224 -13.71 13.66 -12.89
CA LEU A 224 -13.22 12.62 -11.98
C LEU A 224 -12.60 11.44 -12.72
N ARG A 225 -13.15 11.05 -13.87
CA ARG A 225 -12.54 10.03 -14.72
C ARG A 225 -11.12 10.42 -15.15
N ASN A 226 -10.93 11.67 -15.56
CA ASN A 226 -9.62 12.14 -15.98
C ASN A 226 -8.63 12.20 -14.81
N ILE A 227 -9.07 12.64 -13.62
CA ILE A 227 -8.27 12.61 -12.40
C ILE A 227 -7.82 11.17 -12.10
N ILE A 228 -8.73 10.20 -12.13
CA ILE A 228 -8.43 8.80 -11.84
C ILE A 228 -7.48 8.20 -12.90
N ILE A 229 -7.73 8.41 -14.19
CA ILE A 229 -6.83 7.93 -15.25
C ILE A 229 -5.44 8.58 -15.09
N GLY A 230 -5.39 9.87 -14.78
CA GLY A 230 -4.15 10.59 -14.52
C GLY A 230 -3.36 9.97 -13.37
N TYR A 231 -4.02 9.66 -12.25
CA TYR A 231 -3.41 8.98 -11.12
C TYR A 231 -2.82 7.63 -11.52
N PHE A 232 -3.60 6.77 -12.16
CA PHE A 232 -3.15 5.44 -12.60
C PHE A 232 -2.01 5.46 -13.62
N ARG A 233 -1.81 6.56 -14.35
CA ARG A 233 -0.76 6.66 -15.37
C ARG A 233 0.51 7.35 -14.91
N ARG A 234 0.42 8.23 -13.93
CA ARG A 234 1.53 9.10 -13.50
C ARG A 234 2.15 8.67 -12.18
N THR A 235 1.37 8.00 -11.34
CA THR A 235 1.83 7.53 -10.04
C THR A 235 2.51 6.18 -10.20
N ALA A 236 3.61 5.96 -9.49
CA ALA A 236 4.31 4.68 -9.54
C ALA A 236 3.60 3.61 -8.70
N GLU A 237 2.98 4.03 -7.60
CA GLU A 237 2.31 3.19 -6.63
C GLU A 237 0.85 3.59 -6.47
N PHE A 238 -0.03 2.59 -6.39
CA PHE A 238 -1.43 2.78 -6.03
C PHE A 238 -1.58 2.76 -4.52
N ASP A 239 -2.30 3.75 -4.01
CA ASP A 239 -2.75 3.82 -2.62
C ASP A 239 -4.21 4.29 -2.63
N ILE A 240 -5.14 3.41 -2.20
CA ILE A 240 -6.57 3.70 -2.27
C ILE A 240 -6.98 4.84 -1.33
N ASP A 241 -6.33 4.95 -0.18
CA ASP A 241 -6.63 5.97 0.80
C ASP A 241 -6.15 7.35 0.31
N GLU A 242 -4.94 7.41 -0.25
CA GLU A 242 -4.41 8.64 -0.86
C GLU A 242 -5.30 9.09 -2.04
N LEU A 243 -5.68 8.17 -2.93
CA LEU A 243 -6.54 8.48 -4.07
C LEU A 243 -7.91 8.99 -3.60
N ALA A 244 -8.51 8.35 -2.60
CA ALA A 244 -9.80 8.75 -2.06
C ALA A 244 -9.74 10.13 -1.40
N GLU A 245 -8.76 10.38 -0.54
CA GLU A 245 -8.64 11.62 0.22
C GLU A 245 -8.21 12.81 -0.64
N ARG A 246 -7.16 12.64 -1.43
CA ARG A 246 -6.57 13.75 -2.18
C ARG A 246 -7.31 14.08 -3.49
N SER A 247 -7.95 13.09 -4.11
CA SER A 247 -8.52 13.27 -5.44
C SER A 247 -10.04 13.28 -5.46
N ILE A 248 -10.69 12.61 -4.52
CA ILE A 248 -12.15 12.48 -4.51
C ILE A 248 -12.76 13.36 -3.44
N ASP A 249 -12.33 13.25 -2.19
CA ASP A 249 -12.91 13.99 -1.07
C ASP A 249 -12.73 15.51 -1.20
N THR A 250 -11.61 15.94 -1.79
CA THR A 250 -11.32 17.37 -2.04
C THR A 250 -11.98 17.94 -3.30
N TYR A 251 -12.55 17.10 -4.16
CA TYR A 251 -13.18 17.53 -5.40
C TYR A 251 -14.45 18.34 -5.14
N GLN A 252 -14.59 19.49 -5.82
CA GLN A 252 -15.79 20.34 -5.75
C GLN A 252 -16.73 20.00 -6.92
N PRO A 253 -17.84 19.28 -6.68
CA PRO A 253 -18.72 18.83 -7.76
C PRO A 253 -19.57 19.97 -8.34
N PHE A 254 -19.83 19.93 -9.64
CA PHE A 254 -20.81 20.78 -10.31
C PHE A 254 -22.23 20.44 -9.86
N ASN A 255 -22.55 19.15 -9.75
CA ASN A 255 -23.79 18.71 -9.14
C ASN A 255 -23.64 18.63 -7.61
N ARG A 256 -24.21 19.60 -6.91
CA ARG A 256 -24.13 19.72 -5.45
C ARG A 256 -24.84 18.58 -4.68
N GLU A 257 -25.59 17.72 -5.37
CA GLU A 257 -26.18 16.51 -4.78
C GLU A 257 -25.19 15.34 -4.66
N LEU A 258 -24.00 15.47 -5.25
CA LEU A 258 -22.92 14.49 -5.10
C LEU A 258 -22.22 14.71 -3.78
N ASP A 259 -22.38 13.77 -2.87
CA ASP A 259 -21.66 13.72 -1.60
C ASP A 259 -20.27 13.07 -1.82
N MET A 260 -19.25 13.92 -2.03
CA MET A 260 -17.90 13.46 -2.36
C MET A 260 -17.23 12.72 -1.21
N HIS A 261 -17.51 13.12 0.04
CA HIS A 261 -17.01 12.39 1.21
C HIS A 261 -17.55 10.96 1.25
N LYS A 262 -18.85 10.78 1.05
CA LYS A 262 -19.46 9.45 0.97
C LYS A 262 -18.90 8.62 -0.18
N ILE A 263 -18.61 9.23 -1.32
CA ILE A 263 -18.01 8.56 -2.49
C ILE A 263 -16.56 8.11 -2.15
N ALA A 264 -15.78 8.96 -1.48
CA ALA A 264 -14.43 8.60 -1.01
C ALA A 264 -14.47 7.41 -0.03
N GLU A 265 -15.38 7.42 0.94
CA GLU A 265 -15.56 6.30 1.86
C GLU A 265 -16.02 4.99 1.17
N GLN A 266 -16.85 5.11 0.13
CA GLN A 266 -17.19 3.95 -0.71
C GLN A 266 -15.99 3.42 -1.49
N MET A 267 -15.10 4.30 -1.97
CA MET A 267 -13.88 3.95 -2.67
C MET A 267 -12.96 3.13 -1.77
N LYS A 268 -12.74 3.56 -0.53
CA LYS A 268 -11.90 2.87 0.46
C LYS A 268 -12.35 1.43 0.77
N LYS A 269 -13.61 1.08 0.50
CA LYS A 269 -14.19 -0.27 0.70
C LYS A 269 -14.06 -1.18 -0.54
N LEU A 270 -13.61 -0.66 -1.68
CA LEU A 270 -13.51 -1.46 -2.91
C LEU A 270 -12.48 -2.58 -2.83
N PRO A 271 -11.29 -2.42 -2.20
CA PRO A 271 -10.31 -3.48 -2.07
C PRO A 271 -10.88 -4.78 -1.49
N GLU A 272 -11.57 -4.70 -0.36
CA GLU A 272 -12.19 -5.85 0.30
C GLU A 272 -13.26 -6.51 -0.58
N LYS A 273 -14.09 -5.69 -1.23
CA LYS A 273 -15.21 -6.15 -2.04
C LYS A 273 -14.79 -6.79 -3.36
N PHE A 274 -13.71 -6.30 -3.97
CA PHE A 274 -13.26 -6.74 -5.29
C PHE A 274 -11.96 -7.53 -5.25
N LYS A 275 -11.43 -7.81 -4.05
CA LYS A 275 -10.24 -8.63 -3.82
C LYS A 275 -9.02 -8.14 -4.59
N PHE A 276 -8.65 -6.88 -4.36
CA PHE A 276 -7.38 -6.29 -4.77
C PHE A 276 -6.71 -5.61 -3.57
N ASP A 277 -5.39 -5.50 -3.61
CA ASP A 277 -4.62 -4.93 -2.52
C ASP A 277 -4.89 -3.42 -2.36
N ARG A 278 -4.83 -2.90 -1.14
CA ARG A 278 -5.00 -1.47 -0.85
C ARG A 278 -3.85 -0.65 -1.41
N LYS A 279 -2.65 -1.28 -1.51
CA LYS A 279 -1.43 -0.65 -1.99
C LYS A 279 -0.62 -1.62 -2.84
N PHE A 280 -0.19 -1.18 -4.02
CA PHE A 280 0.56 -1.98 -4.98
C PHE A 280 1.20 -1.08 -6.05
N ASN A 281 2.15 -1.64 -6.83
CA ASN A 281 2.74 -0.87 -7.92
C ASN A 281 1.83 -0.84 -9.13
N LEU A 282 1.67 0.35 -9.70
CA LEU A 282 0.86 0.52 -10.90
C LEU A 282 1.56 -0.02 -12.14
N VAL A 283 0.80 -0.72 -12.97
CA VAL A 283 1.21 -1.17 -14.31
C VAL A 283 0.35 -0.44 -15.36
N PRO A 284 0.70 0.81 -15.73
CA PRO A 284 -0.17 1.70 -16.51
C PRO A 284 -0.61 1.13 -17.88
N ASN A 285 0.25 0.33 -18.50
CA ASN A 285 -0.04 -0.26 -19.83
C ASN A 285 -1.21 -1.26 -19.81
N THR A 286 -1.67 -1.68 -18.62
CA THR A 286 -2.80 -2.59 -18.49
C THR A 286 -4.15 -1.88 -18.61
N ILE A 287 -4.16 -0.54 -18.51
CA ILE A 287 -5.36 0.27 -18.62
C ILE A 287 -5.53 0.71 -20.08
N THR A 288 -6.53 0.13 -20.74
CA THR A 288 -6.83 0.39 -22.15
C THR A 288 -7.66 1.65 -22.36
N ASP A 289 -8.32 2.16 -21.32
CA ASP A 289 -9.12 3.37 -21.40
C ASP A 289 -8.22 4.57 -21.76
N LYS A 290 -8.44 5.11 -22.94
CA LYS A 290 -7.77 6.31 -23.42
C LYS A 290 -8.44 7.54 -22.82
N PHE A 291 -7.67 8.62 -22.63
CA PHE A 291 -8.25 9.94 -22.56
C PHE A 291 -9.00 10.20 -23.88
N MET A 292 -10.27 9.97 -23.88
CA MET A 292 -11.14 10.35 -24.96
C MET A 292 -12.40 10.92 -24.33
N ASP A 293 -12.48 12.24 -24.31
CA ASP A 293 -13.74 12.92 -24.11
C ASP A 293 -14.24 13.36 -25.47
N SER A 294 -15.41 12.84 -25.82
CA SER A 294 -16.15 13.38 -26.94
C SER A 294 -17.41 14.03 -26.40
N ILE A 295 -17.60 15.28 -26.78
CA ILE A 295 -18.79 16.08 -26.44
C ILE A 295 -19.48 16.41 -27.76
N ASN A 296 -20.71 15.95 -27.92
CA ASN A 296 -21.55 16.37 -29.03
C ASN A 296 -21.92 17.84 -28.81
N LEU A 297 -21.38 18.72 -29.61
CA LEU A 297 -21.69 20.15 -29.60
C LEU A 297 -23.04 20.41 -30.27
N THR A 298 -23.30 19.70 -31.37
CA THR A 298 -24.57 19.64 -32.10
C THR A 298 -24.83 18.20 -32.54
N ASN A 299 -25.92 17.95 -33.27
CA ASN A 299 -26.16 16.63 -33.86
C ASN A 299 -25.05 16.19 -34.86
N ASP A 300 -24.37 17.16 -35.48
CA ASP A 300 -23.40 16.94 -36.54
C ASP A 300 -21.95 17.34 -36.14
N ILE A 301 -21.75 17.91 -34.97
CA ILE A 301 -20.43 18.38 -34.54
C ILE A 301 -20.06 17.73 -33.20
N GLU A 302 -18.95 17.00 -33.20
CA GLU A 302 -18.34 16.40 -32.02
C GLU A 302 -16.99 17.04 -31.72
N LEU A 303 -16.79 17.51 -30.48
CA LEU A 303 -15.48 17.90 -29.97
C LEU A 303 -14.84 16.68 -29.30
N ARG A 304 -13.70 16.24 -29.83
CA ARG A 304 -12.97 15.08 -29.30
C ARG A 304 -11.61 15.49 -28.71
N ILE A 305 -11.44 15.29 -27.40
CA ILE A 305 -10.18 15.49 -26.70
C ILE A 305 -9.42 14.16 -26.67
N LYS A 306 -8.27 14.09 -27.36
CA LYS A 306 -7.53 12.83 -27.60
C LYS A 306 -6.58 12.44 -26.48
N GLN A 307 -6.19 13.41 -25.63
CA GLN A 307 -5.28 13.21 -24.52
C GLN A 307 -5.55 14.23 -23.42
N GLU A 308 -5.03 13.99 -22.24
CA GLU A 308 -5.09 14.97 -21.15
C GLU A 308 -4.32 16.24 -21.55
N ILE A 309 -4.95 17.38 -21.35
CA ILE A 309 -4.38 18.71 -21.61
C ILE A 309 -4.30 19.44 -20.27
N LEU A 310 -3.08 19.68 -19.81
CA LEU A 310 -2.85 20.52 -18.63
C LEU A 310 -3.30 21.94 -18.93
N GLY A 311 -4.14 22.53 -18.06
CA GLY A 311 -4.67 23.87 -18.26
C GLY A 311 -5.64 23.95 -19.45
N ILE A 312 -6.47 22.93 -19.65
CA ILE A 312 -7.50 22.89 -20.71
C ILE A 312 -8.43 24.10 -20.68
N ASP A 313 -8.65 24.69 -19.50
CA ASP A 313 -9.37 25.94 -19.25
C ASP A 313 -8.73 27.16 -19.94
N ASN A 314 -7.44 27.11 -20.27
CA ASN A 314 -6.76 28.13 -21.08
C ASN A 314 -6.98 27.95 -22.57
N ILE A 315 -7.32 26.74 -23.02
CA ILE A 315 -7.51 26.39 -24.43
C ILE A 315 -8.98 26.40 -24.81
N ILE A 316 -9.86 25.91 -23.92
CA ILE A 316 -11.31 25.85 -24.16
C ILE A 316 -12.03 26.67 -23.11
N LYS A 317 -12.82 27.64 -23.57
CA LYS A 317 -13.63 28.54 -22.68
C LYS A 317 -15.09 28.49 -23.09
N ALA A 318 -15.97 28.52 -22.09
CA ALA A 318 -17.38 28.74 -22.30
C ALA A 318 -17.68 30.24 -22.20
N GLY A 319 -18.68 30.72 -22.96
CA GLY A 319 -19.12 32.11 -22.90
C GLY A 319 -20.56 32.26 -23.36
N ILE A 320 -21.09 33.46 -23.17
CA ILE A 320 -22.40 33.89 -23.66
C ILE A 320 -22.15 35.17 -24.45
N ASP A 321 -22.69 35.25 -25.67
CA ASP A 321 -22.62 36.44 -26.51
C ASP A 321 -23.68 37.50 -26.13
N ALA A 322 -23.64 38.67 -26.79
CA ALA A 322 -24.55 39.77 -26.57
C ALA A 322 -26.01 39.42 -26.91
N GLY A 323 -26.28 38.28 -27.55
CA GLY A 323 -27.62 37.78 -27.87
C GLY A 323 -28.04 36.60 -26.99
N ASP A 324 -27.46 36.44 -25.80
CA ASP A 324 -27.70 35.34 -24.84
C ASP A 324 -27.41 33.93 -25.41
N LYS A 325 -26.69 33.84 -26.54
CA LYS A 325 -26.31 32.55 -27.10
C LYS A 325 -25.04 32.01 -26.41
N LYS A 326 -25.13 30.81 -25.92
CA LYS A 326 -23.98 30.09 -25.32
C LYS A 326 -23.05 29.62 -26.42
N PHE A 327 -21.74 29.81 -26.23
CA PHE A 327 -20.71 29.36 -27.15
C PHE A 327 -19.53 28.70 -26.41
N ILE A 328 -18.77 27.87 -27.14
CA ILE A 328 -17.47 27.36 -26.75
C ILE A 328 -16.42 28.05 -27.62
N LYS A 329 -15.40 28.64 -27.00
CA LYS A 329 -14.25 29.24 -27.66
C LYS A 329 -13.06 28.31 -27.48
N ILE A 330 -12.46 27.91 -28.61
CA ILE A 330 -11.26 27.07 -28.64
C ILE A 330 -10.13 27.92 -29.25
N TYR A 331 -9.04 28.09 -28.50
CA TYR A 331 -7.85 28.77 -29.02
C TYR A 331 -7.04 27.79 -29.85
N SER A 332 -7.06 27.93 -31.18
CA SER A 332 -6.40 27.05 -32.14
C SER A 332 -6.09 27.82 -33.41
N GLU A 333 -4.83 27.83 -33.82
CA GLU A 333 -4.38 28.42 -35.08
C GLU A 333 -5.00 27.70 -36.30
N ASP A 334 -4.95 26.36 -36.29
CA ASP A 334 -5.49 25.55 -37.38
C ASP A 334 -7.02 25.60 -37.43
N GLY A 335 -7.67 25.61 -36.25
CA GLY A 335 -9.12 25.77 -36.14
C GLY A 335 -9.58 27.14 -36.67
N TYR A 336 -8.81 28.20 -36.42
CA TYR A 336 -9.08 29.52 -36.95
C TYR A 336 -9.02 29.55 -38.48
N LYS A 337 -7.95 29.02 -39.07
CA LYS A 337 -7.77 28.94 -40.56
C LYS A 337 -8.91 28.16 -41.21
N TYR A 338 -9.32 27.02 -40.60
CA TYR A 338 -10.45 26.24 -41.08
C TYR A 338 -11.76 27.04 -41.06
N ALA A 339 -12.08 27.67 -39.92
CA ALA A 339 -13.31 28.43 -39.78
C ALA A 339 -13.35 29.68 -40.71
N GLU A 340 -12.22 30.37 -40.88
CA GLU A 340 -12.08 31.50 -41.81
C GLU A 340 -12.37 31.06 -43.26
N GLY A 341 -11.93 29.85 -43.65
CA GLY A 341 -12.24 29.27 -44.97
C GLY A 341 -13.73 29.06 -45.23
N LEU A 342 -14.50 28.66 -44.17
CA LEU A 342 -15.94 28.48 -44.25
C LEU A 342 -16.70 29.82 -44.42
N ASN A 343 -16.16 30.91 -43.88
CA ASN A 343 -16.79 32.23 -43.98
C ASN A 343 -16.54 32.96 -45.32
N ARG A 344 -15.68 32.38 -46.19
CA ARG A 344 -15.37 32.91 -47.50
C ARG A 344 -16.15 32.24 -48.64
N GLN A 345 -16.95 31.19 -48.35
CA GLN A 345 -17.91 30.55 -49.20
C GLN A 345 -19.32 31.12 -49.03
#